data_56d27bb5d2913c668294d279afcdd82d
#
_entry.id   56d27bb5d2913c668294d279afcdd82d
#
_cell.length_a   1.000
_cell.length_b   1.000
_cell.length_c   1.000
_cell.angle_alpha   90.00
_cell.angle_beta   90.00
_cell.angle_gamma   90.00
#
_symmetry.space_group_name_H-M   'P 1'
#
loop_
_entity.id
_entity.type
_entity.pdbx_description
1 polymer ?
#
loop_
_entity_poly.entity_id
_entity_poly.type
_entity_poly.pdbx_seq_one_letter_code
_entity_poly.pdbx_strand_id
1 'polypeptide(L)'
;MITIDTSRKLGPIKPVHGVNNGPTSFGGLTDLSRSYKAAGFPYARMHDPEYPHPTAVDIPQIFPDFSADETDPANYVFENTDAALKAIVDCGTQIIYRLGTSIEHTVRKLYTDVPADMDKWARICIQIIRHYNEGWANGFHWNIRHWEIWNEPDLNQDDMWKGTPEDYFRLYVISSKAIKAAFPHLLVGGPALAYKMDFCRSFLEHIRRENAPLDFFSWHMYNNRIADFAARAADIRALLDANGYAQI
;
A
#
# COMPACT_ATOMS: atom_id res chain seq x y z
N MET A 1 -35.11 -6.28 13.13
CA MET A 1 -35.10 -4.97 13.83
C MET A 1 -33.77 -4.84 14.56
N ILE A 2 -33.06 -3.74 14.40
CA ILE A 2 -31.81 -3.46 15.13
C ILE A 2 -32.19 -2.52 16.28
N THR A 3 -31.82 -2.88 17.51
CA THR A 3 -32.03 -2.05 18.69
C THR A 3 -30.68 -1.51 19.17
N ILE A 4 -30.56 -0.20 19.34
CA ILE A 4 -29.36 0.45 19.84
C ILE A 4 -29.67 0.98 21.24
N ASP A 5 -28.96 0.46 22.23
CA ASP A 5 -29.03 0.95 23.61
C ASP A 5 -27.96 2.03 23.82
N THR A 6 -28.36 3.29 23.76
CA THR A 6 -27.45 4.43 23.94
C THR A 6 -27.05 4.69 25.38
N SER A 7 -27.68 4.01 26.37
CA SER A 7 -27.30 4.12 27.77
C SER A 7 -26.05 3.31 28.10
N ARG A 8 -25.73 2.30 27.30
CA ARG A 8 -24.58 1.41 27.47
C ARG A 8 -23.38 1.89 26.65
N LYS A 9 -22.49 2.62 27.25
CA LYS A 9 -21.22 3.03 26.63
C LYS A 9 -20.19 1.90 26.73
N LEU A 10 -19.77 1.35 25.58
CA LEU A 10 -18.76 0.28 25.49
C LEU A 10 -17.35 0.81 25.24
N GLY A 11 -17.19 2.08 24.88
CA GLY A 11 -15.93 2.72 24.55
C GLY A 11 -15.97 3.47 23.22
N PRO A 12 -14.83 4.06 22.81
CA PRO A 12 -14.73 4.71 21.51
C PRO A 12 -14.77 3.68 20.37
N ILE A 13 -15.43 4.00 19.28
CA ILE A 13 -15.38 3.22 18.04
C ILE A 13 -14.01 3.44 17.42
N LYS A 14 -13.30 2.36 17.08
CA LYS A 14 -12.05 2.47 16.32
C LYS A 14 -12.32 3.11 14.95
N PRO A 15 -11.42 3.97 14.45
CA PRO A 15 -11.58 4.62 13.15
C PRO A 15 -11.29 3.63 12.01
N VAL A 16 -12.27 2.76 11.69
CA VAL A 16 -12.16 1.69 10.69
C VAL A 16 -12.73 2.10 9.32
N HIS A 17 -13.12 3.36 9.13
CA HIS A 17 -13.75 3.90 7.93
C HIS A 17 -12.73 4.55 6.98
N GLY A 18 -11.60 3.88 6.72
CA GLY A 18 -10.65 4.27 5.68
C GLY A 18 -11.24 4.08 4.28
N VAL A 19 -10.57 4.69 3.30
CA VAL A 19 -10.99 4.63 1.89
C VAL A 19 -9.84 4.23 0.99
N ASN A 20 -10.14 3.85 -0.25
CA ASN A 20 -9.17 3.75 -1.32
C ASN A 20 -9.18 5.06 -2.12
N ASN A 21 -8.00 5.59 -2.44
CA ASN A 21 -7.77 6.81 -3.21
C ASN A 21 -8.32 8.13 -2.59
N GLY A 22 -8.18 9.22 -3.33
CA GLY A 22 -8.49 10.57 -2.89
C GLY A 22 -9.88 11.06 -3.30
N PRO A 23 -10.20 12.31 -2.97
CA PRO A 23 -11.50 12.91 -3.21
C PRO A 23 -11.72 13.36 -4.66
N THR A 24 -10.67 13.35 -5.49
CA THR A 24 -10.72 13.85 -6.86
C THR A 24 -10.70 12.68 -7.84
N SER A 25 -11.53 12.73 -8.88
CA SER A 25 -11.65 11.67 -9.88
C SER A 25 -11.87 12.22 -11.29
N PHE A 26 -11.91 11.35 -12.29
CA PHE A 26 -12.11 11.69 -13.69
C PHE A 26 -11.20 12.81 -14.20
N GLY A 27 -9.89 12.70 -13.93
CA GLY A 27 -8.92 13.71 -14.35
C GLY A 27 -9.11 15.10 -13.73
N GLY A 28 -9.80 15.18 -12.59
CA GLY A 28 -10.09 16.45 -11.90
C GLY A 28 -11.48 17.04 -12.20
N LEU A 29 -12.29 16.37 -13.01
CA LEU A 29 -13.66 16.85 -13.31
C LEU A 29 -14.61 16.71 -12.11
N THR A 30 -14.32 15.77 -11.22
CA THR A 30 -15.11 15.58 -9.98
C THR A 30 -14.22 15.85 -8.79
N ASP A 31 -14.65 16.78 -7.93
CA ASP A 31 -14.00 17.10 -6.66
C ASP A 31 -14.98 16.94 -5.49
N LEU A 32 -14.76 15.93 -4.67
CA LEU A 32 -15.54 15.61 -3.48
C LEU A 32 -14.82 16.00 -2.18
N SER A 33 -13.81 16.87 -2.24
CA SER A 33 -12.99 17.27 -1.09
C SER A 33 -13.80 17.74 0.11
N ARG A 34 -14.91 18.48 -0.14
CA ARG A 34 -15.81 18.92 0.94
C ARG A 34 -16.47 17.76 1.67
N SER A 35 -16.99 16.78 0.93
CA SER A 35 -17.64 15.59 1.49
C SER A 35 -16.62 14.66 2.15
N TYR A 36 -15.45 14.55 1.55
CA TYR A 36 -14.34 13.74 2.05
C TYR A 36 -13.85 14.26 3.42
N LYS A 37 -13.66 15.60 3.55
CA LYS A 37 -13.35 16.26 4.82
C LYS A 37 -14.45 16.05 5.85
N ALA A 38 -15.72 16.20 5.45
CA ALA A 38 -16.86 16.04 6.35
C ALA A 38 -17.00 14.59 6.87
N ALA A 39 -16.64 13.60 6.05
CA ALA A 39 -16.62 12.20 6.46
C ALA A 39 -15.48 11.87 7.45
N GLY A 40 -14.41 12.68 7.46
CA GLY A 40 -13.31 12.54 8.40
C GLY A 40 -12.56 11.22 8.23
N PHE A 41 -12.28 10.79 7.00
CA PHE A 41 -11.55 9.55 6.76
C PHE A 41 -10.16 9.59 7.39
N PRO A 42 -9.82 8.64 8.29
CA PRO A 42 -8.51 8.64 8.93
C PRO A 42 -7.38 8.25 7.98
N TYR A 43 -7.65 7.35 7.02
CA TYR A 43 -6.68 6.83 6.07
C TYR A 43 -7.25 6.72 4.67
N ALA A 44 -6.40 7.00 3.67
CA ALA A 44 -6.61 6.65 2.27
C ALA A 44 -5.48 5.75 1.79
N ARG A 45 -5.80 4.59 1.24
CA ARG A 45 -4.84 3.72 0.57
C ARG A 45 -4.73 4.10 -0.90
N MET A 46 -3.52 4.20 -1.42
CA MET A 46 -3.27 4.60 -2.81
C MET A 46 -3.07 3.37 -3.69
N HIS A 47 -4.09 3.07 -4.49
CA HIS A 47 -4.04 2.02 -5.52
C HIS A 47 -5.07 2.30 -6.59
N ASP A 48 -4.67 2.23 -7.86
CA ASP A 48 -5.52 2.52 -9.02
C ASP A 48 -6.30 3.85 -8.90
N PRO A 49 -5.63 5.00 -8.71
CA PRO A 49 -6.33 6.28 -8.59
C PRO A 49 -6.98 6.66 -9.93
N GLU A 50 -8.01 7.50 -9.86
CA GLU A 50 -8.61 8.11 -11.04
C GLU A 50 -8.07 9.52 -11.34
N TYR A 51 -7.32 10.08 -10.41
CA TYR A 51 -6.76 11.42 -10.50
C TYR A 51 -5.26 11.44 -10.18
N PRO A 52 -4.49 12.19 -10.96
CA PRO A 52 -4.83 12.80 -12.25
C PRO A 52 -5.02 11.78 -13.37
N HIS A 53 -4.52 10.57 -13.24
CA HIS A 53 -4.73 9.41 -14.12
C HIS A 53 -4.50 8.09 -13.39
N PRO A 54 -4.92 6.93 -13.96
CA PRO A 54 -4.97 5.64 -13.26
C PRO A 54 -3.65 5.11 -12.70
N THR A 55 -2.52 5.47 -13.28
CA THR A 55 -1.19 5.00 -12.86
C THR A 55 -0.36 6.06 -12.14
N ALA A 56 -0.99 7.15 -11.69
CA ALA A 56 -0.31 8.31 -11.14
C ALA A 56 0.62 8.02 -9.94
N VAL A 57 0.35 6.96 -9.18
CA VAL A 57 1.12 6.60 -7.97
C VAL A 57 2.08 5.43 -8.19
N ASP A 58 2.26 5.02 -9.43
CA ASP A 58 3.04 3.84 -9.78
C ASP A 58 4.53 4.14 -9.89
N ILE A 59 5.37 3.24 -9.38
CA ILE A 59 6.83 3.37 -9.47
C ILE A 59 7.29 3.55 -10.92
N PRO A 60 6.80 2.79 -11.93
CA PRO A 60 7.19 2.99 -13.31
C PRO A 60 6.78 4.34 -13.93
N GLN A 61 5.84 5.06 -13.32
CA GLN A 61 5.49 6.42 -13.73
C GLN A 61 6.39 7.45 -13.06
N ILE A 62 6.75 7.19 -11.82
CA ILE A 62 7.63 8.08 -11.04
C ILE A 62 9.08 7.94 -11.50
N PHE A 63 9.54 6.73 -11.79
CA PHE A 63 10.89 6.40 -12.26
C PHE A 63 10.81 5.60 -13.56
N PRO A 64 10.61 6.25 -14.72
CA PRO A 64 10.24 5.58 -15.96
C PRO A 64 11.37 4.83 -16.66
N ASP A 65 12.61 5.20 -16.42
CA ASP A 65 13.80 4.50 -16.95
C ASP A 65 14.53 3.76 -15.83
N PHE A 66 14.24 2.46 -15.69
CA PHE A 66 14.86 1.64 -14.67
C PHE A 66 16.40 1.50 -14.83
N SER A 67 16.97 1.86 -15.99
CA SER A 67 18.43 1.84 -16.22
C SER A 67 19.13 3.12 -15.71
N ALA A 68 18.38 4.22 -15.51
CA ALA A 68 18.91 5.49 -15.07
C ALA A 68 19.44 5.45 -13.61
N ASP A 69 20.21 6.45 -13.21
CA ASP A 69 20.72 6.60 -11.85
C ASP A 69 19.59 6.98 -10.88
N GLU A 70 19.28 6.10 -9.93
CA GLU A 70 18.23 6.32 -8.94
C GLU A 70 18.57 7.40 -7.89
N THR A 71 19.78 7.91 -7.87
CA THR A 71 20.17 9.00 -6.95
C THR A 71 20.01 10.38 -7.57
N ASP A 72 19.86 10.46 -8.88
CA ASP A 72 19.64 11.72 -9.59
C ASP A 72 18.15 12.09 -9.61
N PRO A 73 17.75 13.22 -8.97
CA PRO A 73 16.36 13.67 -8.96
C PRO A 73 15.79 13.98 -10.36
N ALA A 74 16.64 14.27 -11.35
CA ALA A 74 16.21 14.52 -12.72
C ALA A 74 15.60 13.29 -13.42
N ASN A 75 15.81 12.10 -12.88
CA ASN A 75 15.27 10.84 -13.41
C ASN A 75 13.88 10.49 -12.84
N TYR A 76 13.30 11.38 -12.00
CA TYR A 76 11.99 11.18 -11.38
C TYR A 76 10.95 12.17 -11.92
N VAL A 77 9.72 11.69 -12.04
CA VAL A 77 8.53 12.46 -12.49
C VAL A 77 7.48 12.38 -11.39
N PHE A 78 7.45 13.38 -10.50
CA PHE A 78 6.57 13.36 -9.33
C PHE A 78 5.23 14.09 -9.52
N GLU A 79 5.09 14.96 -10.52
CA GLU A 79 3.99 15.93 -10.64
C GLU A 79 2.60 15.29 -10.52
N ASN A 80 2.39 14.15 -11.15
CA ASN A 80 1.10 13.45 -11.12
C ASN A 80 0.84 12.80 -9.76
N THR A 81 1.87 12.21 -9.17
CA THR A 81 1.77 11.61 -7.84
C THR A 81 1.57 12.69 -6.77
N ASP A 82 2.28 13.81 -6.88
CA ASP A 82 2.13 14.97 -5.99
C ASP A 82 0.70 15.49 -6.00
N ALA A 83 0.12 15.65 -7.17
CA ALA A 83 -1.26 16.10 -7.32
C ALA A 83 -2.25 15.13 -6.67
N ALA A 84 -2.07 13.81 -6.89
CA ALA A 84 -2.91 12.77 -6.29
C ALA A 84 -2.84 12.79 -4.76
N LEU A 85 -1.64 12.79 -4.20
CA LEU A 85 -1.44 12.74 -2.75
C LEU A 85 -1.83 14.05 -2.07
N LYS A 86 -1.55 15.20 -2.70
CA LYS A 86 -1.92 16.52 -2.17
C LYS A 86 -3.42 16.64 -1.95
N ALA A 87 -4.24 16.13 -2.87
CA ALA A 87 -5.70 16.15 -2.75
C ALA A 87 -6.18 15.43 -1.47
N ILE A 88 -5.46 14.41 -1.02
CA ILE A 88 -5.76 13.65 0.19
C ILE A 88 -5.26 14.38 1.43
N VAL A 89 -3.99 14.82 1.41
CA VAL A 89 -3.38 15.53 2.54
C VAL A 89 -4.12 16.82 2.88
N ASP A 90 -4.55 17.57 1.86
CA ASP A 90 -5.36 18.78 2.03
C ASP A 90 -6.73 18.51 2.70
N CYS A 91 -7.18 17.26 2.71
CA CYS A 91 -8.37 16.85 3.44
C CYS A 91 -8.10 16.45 4.91
N GLY A 92 -6.84 16.42 5.34
CA GLY A 92 -6.44 15.98 6.68
C GLY A 92 -6.41 14.46 6.84
N THR A 93 -6.42 13.71 5.74
CA THR A 93 -6.40 12.25 5.70
C THR A 93 -4.97 11.75 5.60
N GLN A 94 -4.61 10.73 6.36
CA GLN A 94 -3.30 10.07 6.28
C GLN A 94 -3.26 9.10 5.10
N ILE A 95 -2.06 8.90 4.55
CA ILE A 95 -1.87 8.04 3.39
C ILE A 95 -1.27 6.69 3.81
N ILE A 96 -1.81 5.62 3.23
CA ILE A 96 -1.14 4.31 3.14
C ILE A 96 -0.67 4.20 1.69
N TYR A 97 0.64 4.34 1.48
CA TYR A 97 1.22 4.35 0.14
C TYR A 97 1.56 2.92 -0.32
N ARG A 98 0.95 2.47 -1.42
CA ARG A 98 1.27 1.19 -2.06
C ARG A 98 2.44 1.38 -3.02
N LEU A 99 3.60 0.83 -2.70
CA LEU A 99 4.78 0.76 -3.56
C LEU A 99 4.60 -0.39 -4.58
N GLY A 100 4.60 -0.07 -5.87
CA GLY A 100 4.41 -1.05 -6.92
C GLY A 100 3.74 -0.44 -8.15
N THR A 101 2.78 -1.16 -8.74
CA THR A 101 2.07 -0.75 -9.95
C THR A 101 0.56 -0.98 -9.85
N SER A 102 -0.21 -0.17 -10.56
CA SER A 102 -1.65 -0.30 -10.73
C SER A 102 -1.98 -1.35 -11.78
N ILE A 103 -3.09 -2.07 -11.61
CA ILE A 103 -3.38 -3.26 -12.41
C ILE A 103 -4.82 -3.34 -12.91
N GLU A 104 -5.77 -2.57 -12.32
CA GLU A 104 -7.19 -2.70 -12.65
C GLU A 104 -7.55 -2.09 -14.01
N HIS A 105 -6.88 -1.01 -14.41
CA HIS A 105 -7.28 -0.18 -15.56
C HIS A 105 -6.85 -0.71 -16.92
N THR A 106 -6.11 -1.82 -16.97
CA THR A 106 -5.62 -2.39 -18.24
C THR A 106 -5.97 -3.86 -18.37
N VAL A 107 -6.39 -4.27 -19.58
CA VAL A 107 -6.64 -5.68 -19.90
C VAL A 107 -5.34 -6.48 -19.83
N ARG A 108 -4.28 -5.97 -20.45
CA ARG A 108 -2.94 -6.50 -20.31
C ARG A 108 -2.25 -5.79 -19.15
N LYS A 109 -1.84 -6.56 -18.14
CA LYS A 109 -1.10 -6.01 -16.99
C LYS A 109 0.31 -5.59 -17.43
N LEU A 110 0.68 -4.37 -17.08
CA LEU A 110 1.99 -3.77 -17.40
C LEU A 110 2.80 -3.59 -16.11
N TYR A 111 4.12 -3.72 -16.23
CA TYR A 111 5.06 -3.48 -15.13
C TYR A 111 4.87 -4.41 -13.91
N THR A 112 4.25 -5.57 -14.11
CA THR A 112 4.06 -6.59 -13.07
C THR A 112 5.14 -7.67 -13.09
N ASP A 113 6.14 -7.51 -13.93
CA ASP A 113 7.30 -8.39 -14.01
C ASP A 113 8.19 -8.23 -12.75
N VAL A 114 8.93 -9.27 -12.43
CA VAL A 114 9.92 -9.21 -11.35
C VAL A 114 10.95 -8.13 -11.67
N PRO A 115 11.23 -7.18 -10.77
CA PRO A 115 12.28 -6.18 -11.00
C PRO A 115 13.61 -6.83 -11.32
N ALA A 116 14.27 -6.38 -12.39
CA ALA A 116 15.57 -6.92 -12.83
C ALA A 116 16.67 -6.80 -11.74
N ASP A 117 16.56 -5.75 -10.91
CA ASP A 117 17.38 -5.51 -9.72
C ASP A 117 16.46 -5.09 -8.56
N MET A 118 16.24 -6.02 -7.63
CA MET A 118 15.37 -5.78 -6.47
C MET A 118 15.97 -4.79 -5.46
N ASP A 119 17.29 -4.75 -5.35
CA ASP A 119 17.98 -3.78 -4.48
C ASP A 119 17.84 -2.36 -5.05
N LYS A 120 17.96 -2.19 -6.37
CA LYS A 120 17.69 -0.91 -7.03
C LYS A 120 16.23 -0.50 -6.87
N TRP A 121 15.29 -1.42 -7.03
CA TRP A 121 13.87 -1.15 -6.80
C TRP A 121 13.63 -0.63 -5.37
N ALA A 122 14.25 -1.26 -4.38
CA ALA A 122 14.18 -0.80 -2.98
C ALA A 122 14.79 0.60 -2.78
N ARG A 123 15.92 0.91 -3.45
CA ARG A 123 16.53 2.25 -3.41
C ARG A 123 15.63 3.31 -4.08
N ILE A 124 14.97 2.98 -5.18
CA ILE A 124 13.95 3.86 -5.80
C ILE A 124 12.80 4.13 -4.80
N CYS A 125 12.30 3.10 -4.12
CA CYS A 125 11.28 3.27 -3.07
C CYS A 125 11.76 4.23 -1.96
N ILE A 126 13.02 4.13 -1.54
CA ILE A 126 13.62 5.03 -0.54
C ILE A 126 13.62 6.48 -1.04
N GLN A 127 13.92 6.73 -2.30
CA GLN A 127 13.89 8.10 -2.85
C GLN A 127 12.45 8.65 -2.93
N ILE A 128 11.47 7.81 -3.26
CA ILE A 128 10.05 8.20 -3.21
C ILE A 128 9.65 8.57 -1.77
N ILE A 129 10.07 7.79 -0.78
CA ILE A 129 9.83 8.10 0.64
C ILE A 129 10.48 9.43 1.03
N ARG A 130 11.72 9.68 0.61
CA ARG A 130 12.44 10.94 0.86
C ARG A 130 11.73 12.14 0.24
N HIS A 131 11.18 11.96 -0.97
CA HIS A 131 10.43 13.02 -1.63
C HIS A 131 9.24 13.47 -0.77
N TYR A 132 8.46 12.54 -0.26
CA TYR A 132 7.25 12.86 0.51
C TYR A 132 7.50 13.20 1.99
N ASN A 133 8.62 12.76 2.56
CA ASN A 133 8.86 12.90 4.00
C ASN A 133 10.06 13.79 4.34
N GLU A 134 11.04 13.96 3.44
CA GLU A 134 12.28 14.71 3.70
C GLU A 134 12.51 15.88 2.74
N GLY A 135 11.58 16.13 1.80
CA GLY A 135 11.67 17.22 0.83
C GLY A 135 12.66 16.99 -0.31
N TRP A 136 13.17 15.77 -0.50
CA TRP A 136 14.07 15.44 -1.60
C TRP A 136 13.43 15.72 -2.97
N ALA A 137 14.21 16.16 -3.95
CA ALA A 137 13.74 16.51 -5.31
C ALA A 137 12.59 17.54 -5.31
N ASN A 138 12.69 18.59 -4.50
CA ASN A 138 11.65 19.61 -4.28
C ASN A 138 10.33 19.04 -3.73
N GLY A 139 10.41 17.98 -2.96
CA GLY A 139 9.27 17.27 -2.40
C GLY A 139 8.68 17.90 -1.14
N PHE A 140 8.13 17.07 -0.29
CA PHE A 140 7.28 17.48 0.83
C PHE A 140 7.78 16.93 2.17
N HIS A 141 7.14 17.38 3.27
CA HIS A 141 7.33 16.89 4.63
C HIS A 141 5.98 16.41 5.20
N TRP A 142 5.28 15.51 4.47
CA TRP A 142 3.92 15.07 4.84
C TRP A 142 3.91 14.00 5.92
N ASN A 143 5.07 13.41 6.25
CA ASN A 143 5.19 12.37 7.26
C ASN A 143 4.26 11.17 6.98
N ILE A 144 4.27 10.68 5.74
CA ILE A 144 3.55 9.45 5.37
C ILE A 144 4.20 8.30 6.12
N ARG A 145 3.42 7.63 6.98
CA ARG A 145 3.95 6.62 7.90
C ARG A 145 3.84 5.20 7.40
N HIS A 146 2.82 4.89 6.56
CA HIS A 146 2.49 3.52 6.13
C HIS A 146 2.91 3.31 4.68
N TRP A 147 3.80 2.33 4.46
CA TRP A 147 4.36 1.97 3.16
C TRP A 147 4.11 0.49 2.91
N GLU A 148 3.22 0.21 1.95
CA GLU A 148 2.77 -1.12 1.59
C GLU A 148 3.55 -1.62 0.37
N ILE A 149 4.12 -2.82 0.44
CA ILE A 149 4.91 -3.40 -0.64
C ILE A 149 4.01 -4.27 -1.52
N TRP A 150 3.75 -3.79 -2.73
CA TRP A 150 2.96 -4.42 -3.79
C TRP A 150 1.46 -4.46 -3.53
N ASN A 151 0.71 -5.16 -4.44
CA ASN A 151 -0.72 -5.40 -4.36
C ASN A 151 -1.04 -6.78 -4.92
N GLU A 152 -1.70 -7.63 -4.14
CA GLU A 152 -2.23 -8.93 -4.54
C GLU A 152 -1.25 -9.86 -5.29
N PRO A 153 -0.01 -10.03 -4.82
CA PRO A 153 0.98 -10.88 -5.49
C PRO A 153 0.60 -12.36 -5.49
N ASP A 154 -0.39 -12.76 -4.70
CA ASP A 154 -0.98 -14.09 -4.70
C ASP A 154 -1.84 -14.38 -5.94
N LEU A 155 -2.21 -13.35 -6.73
CA LEU A 155 -2.89 -13.48 -8.02
C LEU A 155 -1.91 -13.57 -9.20
N ASN A 156 -0.85 -14.33 -9.06
CA ASN A 156 0.17 -14.47 -10.10
C ASN A 156 -0.35 -15.11 -11.40
N GLN A 157 -1.39 -15.97 -11.36
CA GLN A 157 -2.04 -16.50 -12.56
C GLN A 157 -2.83 -15.44 -13.35
N ASP A 158 -3.18 -14.32 -12.71
CA ASP A 158 -3.90 -13.20 -13.33
C ASP A 158 -2.95 -12.04 -13.70
N ASP A 159 -1.66 -12.34 -13.78
CA ASP A 159 -0.58 -11.39 -14.08
C ASP A 159 -0.44 -10.20 -13.10
N MET A 160 -1.03 -10.28 -11.90
CA MET A 160 -0.83 -9.27 -10.86
C MET A 160 0.60 -9.27 -10.30
N TRP A 161 1.26 -10.38 -10.43
CA TRP A 161 2.69 -10.61 -10.21
C TRP A 161 3.16 -11.71 -11.16
N LYS A 162 4.02 -11.41 -12.14
CA LYS A 162 4.50 -12.37 -13.13
C LYS A 162 5.69 -13.21 -12.67
N GLY A 163 6.14 -13.03 -11.45
CA GLY A 163 7.13 -13.89 -10.82
C GLY A 163 6.52 -15.06 -10.07
N THR A 164 7.38 -15.87 -9.47
CA THR A 164 6.97 -16.88 -8.49
C THR A 164 6.58 -16.22 -7.17
N PRO A 165 5.84 -16.90 -6.27
CA PRO A 165 5.64 -16.43 -4.91
C PRO A 165 6.96 -16.11 -4.19
N GLU A 166 7.97 -16.93 -4.37
CA GLU A 166 9.31 -16.77 -3.77
C GLU A 166 10.01 -15.51 -4.26
N ASP A 167 9.82 -15.11 -5.52
CA ASP A 167 10.35 -13.84 -6.05
C ASP A 167 9.73 -12.65 -5.34
N TYR A 168 8.40 -12.69 -5.07
CA TYR A 168 7.75 -11.65 -4.28
C TYR A 168 8.26 -11.65 -2.82
N PHE A 169 8.41 -12.82 -2.20
CA PHE A 169 8.93 -12.91 -0.83
C PHE A 169 10.33 -12.28 -0.72
N ARG A 170 11.18 -12.53 -1.71
CA ARG A 170 12.50 -11.90 -1.79
C ARG A 170 12.42 -10.38 -1.97
N LEU A 171 11.55 -9.90 -2.89
CA LEU A 171 11.33 -8.46 -3.07
C LEU A 171 10.88 -7.81 -1.77
N TYR A 172 9.93 -8.44 -1.05
CA TYR A 172 9.45 -7.94 0.23
C TYR A 172 10.58 -7.86 1.27
N VAL A 173 11.37 -8.92 1.41
CA VAL A 173 12.49 -8.98 2.37
C VAL A 173 13.52 -7.89 2.10
N ILE A 174 13.96 -7.76 0.85
CA ILE A 174 14.95 -6.75 0.45
C ILE A 174 14.40 -5.34 0.72
N SER A 175 13.19 -5.07 0.24
CA SER A 175 12.60 -3.73 0.32
C SER A 175 12.26 -3.32 1.76
N SER A 176 11.65 -4.22 2.54
CA SER A 176 11.28 -3.91 3.93
C SER A 176 12.52 -3.67 4.80
N LYS A 177 13.57 -4.48 4.65
CA LYS A 177 14.84 -4.26 5.36
C LYS A 177 15.51 -2.95 4.96
N ALA A 178 15.57 -2.64 3.65
CA ALA A 178 16.17 -1.40 3.16
C ALA A 178 15.41 -0.16 3.65
N ILE A 179 14.08 -0.17 3.58
CA ILE A 179 13.24 0.93 4.06
C ILE A 179 13.41 1.12 5.57
N LYS A 180 13.37 0.04 6.36
CA LYS A 180 13.54 0.15 7.84
C LYS A 180 14.95 0.55 8.24
N ALA A 181 15.98 0.21 7.47
CA ALA A 181 17.34 0.69 7.70
C ALA A 181 17.47 2.20 7.46
N ALA A 182 16.82 2.72 6.42
CA ALA A 182 16.80 4.15 6.13
C ALA A 182 15.85 4.94 7.06
N PHE A 183 14.70 4.34 7.41
CA PHE A 183 13.61 4.99 8.17
C PHE A 183 13.06 4.06 9.25
N PRO A 184 13.74 3.88 10.39
CA PRO A 184 13.33 2.93 11.44
C PRO A 184 11.93 3.19 12.02
N HIS A 185 11.46 4.44 11.95
CA HIS A 185 10.18 4.89 12.52
C HIS A 185 8.98 4.68 11.59
N LEU A 186 9.20 4.39 10.30
CA LEU A 186 8.11 4.14 9.36
C LEU A 186 7.56 2.74 9.51
N LEU A 187 6.29 2.59 9.15
CA LEU A 187 5.57 1.32 9.17
C LEU A 187 5.59 0.71 7.77
N VAL A 188 6.18 -0.48 7.66
CA VAL A 188 6.28 -1.22 6.39
C VAL A 188 5.45 -2.50 6.50
N GLY A 189 4.63 -2.76 5.50
CA GLY A 189 3.74 -3.91 5.49
C GLY A 189 3.34 -4.38 4.10
N GLY A 190 2.33 -5.21 4.06
CA GLY A 190 1.78 -5.89 2.89
C GLY A 190 1.20 -7.23 3.31
N PRO A 191 0.97 -8.12 2.37
CA PRO A 191 1.16 -8.08 0.92
C PRO A 191 -0.06 -7.55 0.15
N ALA A 192 -1.06 -6.94 0.83
CA ALA A 192 -2.38 -6.70 0.25
C ALA A 192 -2.97 -8.00 -0.33
N LEU A 193 -2.99 -9.04 0.49
CA LEU A 193 -3.36 -10.41 0.10
C LEU A 193 -4.77 -10.43 -0.51
N ALA A 194 -4.94 -10.98 -1.72
CA ALA A 194 -6.26 -11.13 -2.32
C ALA A 194 -7.07 -12.24 -1.60
N TYR A 195 -6.64 -13.50 -1.70
CA TYR A 195 -7.40 -14.60 -1.08
C TYR A 195 -6.61 -15.88 -0.78
N LYS A 196 -5.41 -16.11 -1.33
CA LYS A 196 -4.71 -17.39 -1.20
C LYS A 196 -4.05 -17.58 0.17
N MET A 197 -4.68 -18.35 1.04
CA MET A 197 -4.18 -18.60 2.41
C MET A 197 -2.88 -19.40 2.44
N ASP A 198 -2.61 -20.27 1.46
CA ASP A 198 -1.33 -20.98 1.37
C ASP A 198 -0.18 -20.04 1.02
N PHE A 199 -0.43 -19.07 0.12
CA PHE A 199 0.53 -17.99 -0.13
C PHE A 199 0.79 -17.19 1.14
N CYS A 200 -0.25 -16.82 1.89
CA CYS A 200 -0.13 -16.10 3.16
C CYS A 200 0.76 -16.87 4.15
N ARG A 201 0.53 -18.17 4.32
CA ARG A 201 1.33 -19.02 5.20
C ARG A 201 2.80 -19.03 4.79
N SER A 202 3.07 -19.34 3.53
CA SER A 202 4.44 -19.41 2.99
C SER A 202 5.16 -18.06 3.08
N PHE A 203 4.43 -16.95 2.82
CA PHE A 203 4.95 -15.59 2.98
C PHE A 203 5.40 -15.32 4.42
N LEU A 204 4.52 -15.56 5.41
CA LEU A 204 4.82 -15.30 6.82
C LEU A 204 5.98 -16.17 7.34
N GLU A 205 6.03 -17.43 6.95
CA GLU A 205 7.14 -18.34 7.28
C GLU A 205 8.46 -17.86 6.68
N HIS A 206 8.43 -17.40 5.41
CA HIS A 206 9.61 -16.90 4.72
C HIS A 206 10.15 -15.63 5.37
N ILE A 207 9.31 -14.60 5.58
CA ILE A 207 9.74 -13.32 6.14
C ILE A 207 10.21 -13.47 7.61
N ARG A 208 9.60 -14.39 8.37
CA ARG A 208 10.07 -14.74 9.72
C ARG A 208 11.47 -15.36 9.69
N ARG A 209 11.71 -16.34 8.80
CA ARG A 209 13.02 -16.99 8.65
C ARG A 209 14.10 -15.98 8.28
N GLU A 210 13.76 -15.01 7.43
CA GLU A 210 14.66 -13.96 6.98
C GLU A 210 14.78 -12.79 7.97
N ASN A 211 14.05 -12.78 9.11
CA ASN A 211 13.96 -11.68 10.05
C ASN A 211 13.58 -10.36 9.34
N ALA A 212 12.65 -10.41 8.41
CA ALA A 212 12.18 -9.24 7.69
C ALA A 212 11.12 -8.48 8.51
N PRO A 213 11.15 -7.13 8.51
CA PRO A 213 10.15 -6.32 9.17
C PRO A 213 8.75 -6.53 8.60
N LEU A 214 7.75 -6.58 9.49
CA LEU A 214 6.33 -6.51 9.17
C LEU A 214 5.65 -5.71 10.27
N ASP A 215 5.31 -4.45 10.01
CA ASP A 215 4.69 -3.56 10.99
C ASP A 215 3.16 -3.56 10.89
N PHE A 216 2.60 -3.96 9.74
CA PHE A 216 1.17 -4.21 9.52
C PHE A 216 0.97 -5.27 8.44
N PHE A 217 -0.14 -5.99 8.50
CA PHE A 217 -0.54 -6.96 7.48
C PHE A 217 -1.81 -6.49 6.79
N SER A 218 -1.81 -6.46 5.45
CA SER A 218 -2.95 -6.02 4.65
C SER A 218 -3.54 -7.16 3.83
N TRP A 219 -4.87 -7.15 3.69
CA TRP A 219 -5.61 -8.15 2.94
C TRP A 219 -6.92 -7.59 2.40
N HIS A 220 -7.43 -8.22 1.36
CA HIS A 220 -8.66 -7.85 0.67
C HIS A 220 -9.74 -8.91 0.86
N MET A 221 -10.97 -8.46 0.76
CA MET A 221 -12.13 -9.34 0.71
C MET A 221 -13.32 -8.61 0.11
N TYR A 222 -13.89 -9.19 -0.94
CA TYR A 222 -15.13 -8.74 -1.55
C TYR A 222 -16.21 -9.77 -1.24
N ASN A 223 -17.11 -9.46 -0.30
CA ASN A 223 -18.15 -10.37 0.14
C ASN A 223 -19.35 -9.60 0.68
N ASN A 224 -20.54 -10.20 0.67
CA ASN A 224 -21.76 -9.63 1.23
C ASN A 224 -22.18 -10.28 2.56
N ARG A 225 -21.40 -11.21 3.09
CA ARG A 225 -21.66 -11.94 4.34
C ARG A 225 -20.67 -11.51 5.43
N ILE A 226 -21.17 -10.83 6.47
CA ILE A 226 -20.34 -10.36 7.58
C ILE A 226 -19.57 -11.49 8.28
N ALA A 227 -20.20 -12.67 8.40
CA ALA A 227 -19.57 -13.83 9.03
C ALA A 227 -18.28 -14.27 8.30
N ASP A 228 -18.22 -14.14 6.97
CA ASP A 228 -17.04 -14.52 6.19
C ASP A 228 -15.87 -13.54 6.44
N PHE A 229 -16.16 -12.25 6.63
CA PHE A 229 -15.12 -11.28 7.06
C PHE A 229 -14.54 -11.64 8.43
N ALA A 230 -15.40 -11.97 9.39
CA ALA A 230 -14.97 -12.37 10.73
C ALA A 230 -14.12 -13.66 10.68
N ALA A 231 -14.54 -14.67 9.90
CA ALA A 231 -13.79 -15.90 9.71
C ALA A 231 -12.41 -15.62 9.10
N ARG A 232 -12.36 -14.86 8.00
CA ARG A 232 -11.10 -14.50 7.33
C ARG A 232 -10.16 -13.73 8.27
N ALA A 233 -10.68 -12.77 9.04
CA ALA A 233 -9.89 -12.03 10.01
C ALA A 233 -9.32 -12.93 11.11
N ALA A 234 -10.11 -13.92 11.58
CA ALA A 234 -9.65 -14.89 12.57
C ALA A 234 -8.57 -15.83 12.02
N ASP A 235 -8.71 -16.31 10.78
CA ASP A 235 -7.74 -17.17 10.12
C ASP A 235 -6.38 -16.45 9.92
N ILE A 236 -6.43 -15.21 9.42
CA ILE A 236 -5.22 -14.38 9.25
C ILE A 236 -4.58 -14.09 10.62
N ARG A 237 -5.38 -13.73 11.63
CA ARG A 237 -4.88 -13.48 12.98
C ARG A 237 -4.17 -14.72 13.56
N ALA A 238 -4.75 -15.90 13.40
CA ALA A 238 -4.15 -17.15 13.83
C ALA A 238 -2.80 -17.44 13.12
N LEU A 239 -2.71 -17.15 11.81
CA LEU A 239 -1.44 -17.29 11.08
C LEU A 239 -0.38 -16.30 11.56
N LEU A 240 -0.75 -15.04 11.79
CA LEU A 240 0.14 -14.02 12.32
C LEU A 240 0.68 -14.42 13.71
N ASP A 241 -0.20 -14.86 14.61
CA ASP A 241 0.17 -15.30 15.95
C ASP A 241 1.12 -16.50 15.92
N ALA A 242 0.83 -17.50 15.09
CA ALA A 242 1.66 -18.69 14.91
C ALA A 242 3.06 -18.37 14.36
N ASN A 243 3.21 -17.25 13.62
CA ASN A 243 4.47 -16.79 13.08
C ASN A 243 5.17 -15.71 13.93
N GLY A 244 4.67 -15.40 15.13
CA GLY A 244 5.30 -14.46 16.06
C GLY A 244 4.95 -12.99 15.82
N TYR A 245 3.88 -12.72 15.06
CA TYR A 245 3.38 -11.36 14.77
C TYR A 245 2.13 -10.99 15.59
N ALA A 246 2.07 -11.43 16.84
CA ALA A 246 0.91 -11.19 17.72
C ALA A 246 0.67 -9.69 18.03
N GLN A 247 1.69 -8.86 17.88
CA GLN A 247 1.65 -7.42 18.21
C GLN A 247 1.13 -6.52 17.06
N ILE A 248 0.93 -7.05 15.85
CA ILE A 248 0.46 -6.27 14.67
C ILE A 248 -1.02 -6.49 14.37
#